data_364da5f3468b7915d71056c26ada23f5
#
_entry.id   364da5f3468b7915d71056c26ada23f5
#
_cell.length_a   1.000
_cell.length_b   1.000
_cell.length_c   1.000
_cell.angle_alpha   90.00
_cell.angle_beta   90.00
_cell.angle_gamma   90.00
#
_symmetry.space_group_name_H-M   'P 1'
#
loop_
_entity.id
_entity.type
_entity.pdbx_description
1 polymer ?
#
loop_
_entity_poly.entity_id
_entity_poly.type
_entity_poly.pdbx_seq_one_letter_code
_entity_poly.pdbx_strand_id
1 'polypeptide(L)'
;MFNPVELEIELFCRGMRIDASCEVEADGRRLARTRAGLGSGLELMLPAPRKPIWVNVPVVERFAEASPLRLIKDGFGYGVLDERDGAVYPVEVPEEPAWYSRLTSSGVPMCRIGVLQGNYLGVYVSNACLFWASKPPRACRFCTTGKNLGVNEQPRKNLEDVVEVALAARDESGSVFTHLNTGYHFEDVDKLEPIHGLRQCEPFVRAIRERVGGFIGVQAFPVPERLFCEYDALIEAGADHFSFCYEFEDPETFARLCPGKAETLGQEGFFRAMEYTAKKLGPGRVSGEIIAGLEPIEATKRGIDRIVAAGAFPTVCIFRPTIGSDLENAPPPDPKAMRDVFAHLWEACRDADLPVGVLPIEVSLVVQAEETRDLVKPTFGSRLYDWKLAALRQVARPYVAWKRRPRAA
;
A
#
# COMPACT_ATOMS: atom_id res chain seq x y z
N MET A 1 -13.61 25.47 -5.47
CA MET A 1 -13.46 24.47 -6.54
C MET A 1 -13.11 23.17 -5.85
N PHE A 2 -13.83 22.10 -6.15
CA PHE A 2 -13.61 20.79 -5.57
C PHE A 2 -12.16 20.30 -5.84
N ASN A 3 -11.47 19.83 -4.78
CA ASN A 3 -10.15 19.20 -4.88
C ASN A 3 -10.30 17.71 -4.51
N PRO A 4 -10.20 16.78 -5.46
CA PRO A 4 -10.42 15.36 -5.19
C PRO A 4 -9.41 14.77 -4.19
N VAL A 5 -8.19 15.30 -4.12
CA VAL A 5 -7.18 14.85 -3.14
C VAL A 5 -7.55 15.29 -1.71
N GLU A 6 -8.16 16.46 -1.54
CA GLU A 6 -8.66 16.88 -0.23
C GLU A 6 -9.81 15.98 0.23
N LEU A 7 -10.71 15.58 -0.69
CA LEU A 7 -11.75 14.59 -0.37
C LEU A 7 -11.15 13.23 -0.03
N GLU A 8 -10.16 12.76 -0.77
CA GLU A 8 -9.45 11.53 -0.49
C GLU A 8 -8.88 11.51 0.94
N ILE A 9 -8.18 12.59 1.34
CA ILE A 9 -7.63 12.75 2.70
C ILE A 9 -8.77 12.76 3.75
N GLU A 10 -9.86 13.48 3.50
CA GLU A 10 -11.04 13.50 4.38
C GLU A 10 -11.63 12.09 4.55
N LEU A 11 -11.77 11.34 3.45
CA LEU A 11 -12.30 9.98 3.45
C LEU A 11 -11.40 9.02 4.25
N PHE A 12 -10.07 9.11 4.10
CA PHE A 12 -9.16 8.30 4.90
C PHE A 12 -9.22 8.66 6.39
N CYS A 13 -9.29 9.95 6.73
CA CYS A 13 -9.27 10.41 8.11
C CYS A 13 -10.60 10.22 8.84
N ARG A 14 -11.72 10.36 8.14
CA ARG A 14 -13.07 10.35 8.77
C ARG A 14 -13.85 9.08 8.49
N GLY A 15 -13.43 8.30 7.50
CA GLY A 15 -14.26 7.23 6.98
C GLY A 15 -15.54 7.77 6.32
N MET A 16 -16.48 6.88 6.07
CA MET A 16 -17.75 7.22 5.43
C MET A 16 -18.86 6.31 5.95
N ARG A 17 -20.06 6.87 6.17
CA ARG A 17 -21.28 6.10 6.39
C ARG A 17 -21.89 5.71 5.05
N ILE A 18 -22.60 4.58 5.02
CA ILE A 18 -23.35 4.13 3.85
C ILE A 18 -24.83 4.38 4.12
N ASP A 19 -25.49 5.12 3.24
CA ASP A 19 -26.94 5.35 3.33
C ASP A 19 -27.71 4.03 3.12
N ALA A 20 -28.83 3.87 3.82
CA ALA A 20 -29.67 2.68 3.70
C ALA A 20 -30.24 2.45 2.29
N SER A 21 -30.32 3.51 1.47
CA SER A 21 -30.69 3.42 0.05
C SER A 21 -29.60 2.83 -0.84
N CYS A 22 -28.37 2.76 -0.34
CA CYS A 22 -27.23 2.21 -1.08
C CYS A 22 -27.12 0.71 -0.83
N GLU A 23 -27.79 -0.11 -1.62
CA GLU A 23 -27.68 -1.57 -1.58
C GLU A 23 -26.38 -2.04 -2.26
N VAL A 24 -25.24 -1.65 -1.68
CA VAL A 24 -23.91 -1.85 -2.28
C VAL A 24 -23.64 -3.32 -2.60
N GLU A 25 -24.00 -4.23 -1.69
CA GLU A 25 -23.81 -5.68 -1.90
C GLU A 25 -24.77 -6.23 -2.96
N ALA A 26 -26.01 -5.74 -3.03
CA ALA A 26 -26.97 -6.12 -4.07
C ALA A 26 -26.55 -5.64 -5.46
N ASP A 27 -25.81 -4.52 -5.53
CA ASP A 27 -25.24 -4.00 -6.78
C ASP A 27 -23.94 -4.73 -7.21
N GLY A 28 -23.56 -5.83 -6.55
CA GLY A 28 -22.34 -6.57 -6.87
C GLY A 28 -21.05 -5.88 -6.37
N ARG A 29 -21.17 -4.99 -5.39
CA ARG A 29 -20.01 -4.37 -4.73
C ARG A 29 -19.76 -5.05 -3.40
N ARG A 30 -18.52 -5.11 -3.00
CA ARG A 30 -18.14 -5.75 -1.75
C ARG A 30 -17.45 -4.79 -0.80
N LEU A 31 -17.96 -4.76 0.44
CA LEU A 31 -17.21 -4.20 1.53
C LEU A 31 -16.02 -5.11 1.81
N ALA A 32 -14.81 -4.62 1.52
CA ALA A 32 -13.60 -5.36 1.86
C ALA A 32 -13.54 -5.54 3.37
N ARG A 33 -13.69 -6.77 3.83
CA ARG A 33 -13.65 -7.10 5.25
C ARG A 33 -12.23 -7.52 5.60
N THR A 34 -11.60 -6.78 6.46
CA THR A 34 -10.32 -7.05 7.12
C THR A 34 -9.29 -7.80 6.28
N ARG A 35 -8.26 -7.09 5.87
CA ARG A 35 -6.99 -7.66 5.43
C ARG A 35 -5.94 -7.41 6.51
N ALA A 36 -4.82 -8.11 6.39
CA ALA A 36 -3.63 -7.76 7.14
C ALA A 36 -3.28 -6.29 6.89
N GLY A 37 -3.44 -5.44 7.88
CA GLY A 37 -3.18 -4.00 7.76
C GLY A 37 -4.38 -3.18 7.27
N LEU A 38 -4.18 -2.29 6.32
CA LEU A 38 -5.09 -1.20 5.92
C LEU A 38 -6.22 -1.59 4.96
N GLY A 39 -6.48 -2.85 4.73
CA GLY A 39 -7.30 -3.29 3.59
C GLY A 39 -8.80 -3.50 3.83
N SER A 40 -9.37 -3.05 4.96
CA SER A 40 -10.82 -3.07 5.15
C SER A 40 -11.45 -1.75 4.69
N GLY A 41 -12.56 -1.81 3.98
CA GLY A 41 -13.26 -0.62 3.53
C GLY A 41 -13.99 -0.83 2.21
N LEU A 42 -14.51 0.25 1.66
CA LEU A 42 -15.15 0.28 0.35
C LEU A 42 -14.23 0.96 -0.65
N GLU A 43 -13.96 0.29 -1.77
CA GLU A 43 -13.24 0.90 -2.90
C GLU A 43 -14.12 1.93 -3.59
N LEU A 44 -13.56 3.12 -3.79
CA LEU A 44 -14.16 4.20 -4.58
C LEU A 44 -13.16 4.69 -5.62
N MET A 45 -13.68 5.23 -6.72
CA MET A 45 -12.93 6.06 -7.65
C MET A 45 -13.48 7.49 -7.63
N LEU A 46 -12.64 8.44 -7.32
CA LEU A 46 -12.95 9.87 -7.34
C LEU A 46 -12.56 10.44 -8.70
N PRO A 47 -13.47 11.10 -9.41
CA PRO A 47 -13.14 11.79 -10.64
C PRO A 47 -12.11 12.88 -10.40
N ALA A 48 -10.99 12.84 -11.14
CA ALA A 48 -9.96 13.84 -11.05
C ALA A 48 -9.43 14.22 -12.45
N PRO A 49 -8.85 15.43 -12.63
CA PRO A 49 -8.51 15.97 -13.95
C PRO A 49 -7.46 15.15 -14.72
N ARG A 50 -6.56 14.45 -14.03
CA ARG A 50 -5.46 13.71 -14.65
C ARG A 50 -5.78 12.23 -14.85
N LYS A 51 -6.28 11.60 -13.79
CA LYS A 51 -6.71 10.19 -13.74
C LYS A 51 -7.64 10.06 -12.53
N PRO A 52 -8.58 9.13 -12.53
CA PRO A 52 -9.36 8.84 -11.33
C PRO A 52 -8.44 8.48 -10.15
N ILE A 53 -8.81 8.90 -8.95
CA ILE A 53 -8.12 8.55 -7.70
C ILE A 53 -8.83 7.35 -7.09
N TRP A 54 -8.10 6.30 -6.81
CA TRP A 54 -8.60 5.13 -6.11
C TRP A 54 -8.44 5.30 -4.61
N VAL A 55 -9.50 5.07 -3.86
CA VAL A 55 -9.47 5.18 -2.40
C VAL A 55 -10.24 4.04 -1.75
N ASN A 56 -9.61 3.37 -0.77
CA ASN A 56 -10.26 2.38 0.07
C ASN A 56 -10.75 3.05 1.35
N VAL A 57 -12.02 3.41 1.37
CA VAL A 57 -12.63 4.22 2.43
C VAL A 57 -13.00 3.36 3.63
N PRO A 58 -12.59 3.72 4.87
CA PRO A 58 -13.10 3.09 6.10
C PRO A 58 -14.61 3.26 6.23
N VAL A 59 -15.34 2.14 6.36
CA VAL A 59 -16.80 2.15 6.51
C VAL A 59 -17.29 1.23 7.63
N VAL A 60 -16.40 0.36 8.15
CA VAL A 60 -16.75 -0.61 9.21
C VAL A 60 -16.12 -0.27 10.55
N GLU A 61 -15.12 0.59 10.57
CA GLU A 61 -14.46 1.04 11.77
C GLU A 61 -15.35 2.00 12.57
N ARG A 62 -15.25 1.97 13.89
CA ARG A 62 -16.13 2.77 14.79
C ARG A 62 -16.09 4.28 14.51
N PHE A 63 -14.93 4.81 14.15
CA PHE A 63 -14.82 6.25 13.86
C PHE A 63 -15.63 6.65 12.62
N ALA A 64 -15.85 5.74 11.67
CA ALA A 64 -16.66 6.00 10.49
C ALA A 64 -18.15 6.21 10.81
N GLU A 65 -18.65 5.66 11.92
CA GLU A 65 -20.05 5.86 12.37
C GLU A 65 -20.37 7.34 12.63
N ALA A 66 -19.39 8.12 13.07
CA ALA A 66 -19.51 9.56 13.34
C ALA A 66 -19.10 10.44 12.14
N SER A 67 -18.78 9.84 10.99
CA SER A 67 -18.36 10.60 9.82
C SER A 67 -19.46 11.52 9.30
N PRO A 68 -19.14 12.78 8.94
CA PRO A 68 -20.07 13.65 8.24
C PRO A 68 -20.20 13.30 6.75
N LEU A 69 -19.35 12.36 6.25
CA LEU A 69 -19.39 11.92 4.87
C LEU A 69 -20.30 10.69 4.75
N ARG A 70 -21.19 10.69 3.77
CA ARG A 70 -22.16 9.61 3.57
C ARG A 70 -22.26 9.23 2.11
N LEU A 71 -22.09 7.94 1.80
CA LEU A 71 -22.39 7.42 0.47
C LEU A 71 -23.90 7.47 0.24
N ILE A 72 -24.30 8.07 -0.84
CA ILE A 72 -25.69 8.13 -1.33
C ILE A 72 -25.76 7.59 -2.75
N LYS A 73 -26.96 7.15 -3.17
CA LYS A 73 -27.25 6.76 -4.54
C LYS A 73 -28.52 7.46 -5.02
N ASP A 74 -28.46 8.07 -6.18
CA ASP A 74 -29.59 8.70 -6.84
C ASP A 74 -29.76 8.21 -8.29
N GLY A 75 -30.61 8.86 -9.08
CA GLY A 75 -30.84 8.52 -10.49
C GLY A 75 -29.63 8.74 -11.40
N PHE A 76 -28.56 9.40 -10.93
CA PHE A 76 -27.35 9.68 -11.68
C PHE A 76 -26.17 8.76 -11.26
N GLY A 77 -26.29 8.02 -10.15
CA GLY A 77 -25.27 7.11 -9.66
C GLY A 77 -24.93 7.32 -8.19
N TYR A 78 -23.68 6.95 -7.83
CA TYR A 78 -23.19 7.12 -6.47
C TYR A 78 -22.57 8.50 -6.25
N GLY A 79 -22.76 9.04 -5.05
CA GLY A 79 -22.12 10.29 -4.61
C GLY A 79 -21.74 10.23 -3.13
N VAL A 80 -20.75 11.00 -2.74
CA VAL A 80 -20.42 11.27 -1.32
C VAL A 80 -21.05 12.59 -0.94
N LEU A 81 -22.04 12.55 -0.04
CA LEU A 81 -22.65 13.72 0.57
C LEU A 81 -21.80 14.16 1.77
N ASP A 82 -21.37 15.41 1.77
CA ASP A 82 -20.81 16.06 2.95
C ASP A 82 -21.93 16.78 3.71
N GLU A 83 -22.32 16.25 4.85
CA GLU A 83 -23.42 16.80 5.67
C GLU A 83 -23.07 18.14 6.33
N ARG A 84 -21.80 18.57 6.30
CA ARG A 84 -21.36 19.85 6.89
C ARG A 84 -21.85 21.04 6.06
N ASP A 85 -21.93 20.88 4.74
CA ASP A 85 -22.28 21.95 3.81
C ASP A 85 -23.31 21.53 2.74
N GLY A 86 -23.70 20.25 2.73
CA GLY A 86 -24.64 19.69 1.76
C GLY A 86 -24.07 19.43 0.38
N ALA A 87 -22.74 19.53 0.20
CA ALA A 87 -22.10 19.25 -1.07
C ALA A 87 -22.17 17.76 -1.41
N VAL A 88 -22.38 17.44 -2.68
CA VAL A 88 -22.38 16.06 -3.19
C VAL A 88 -21.26 15.93 -4.21
N TYR A 89 -20.39 14.96 -3.97
CA TYR A 89 -19.25 14.65 -4.84
C TYR A 89 -19.55 13.35 -5.59
N PRO A 90 -19.66 13.38 -6.93
CA PRO A 90 -19.90 12.17 -7.71
C PRO A 90 -18.70 11.21 -7.54
N VAL A 91 -19.01 9.93 -7.38
CA VAL A 91 -18.00 8.88 -7.24
C VAL A 91 -18.43 7.63 -8.01
N GLU A 92 -17.46 6.81 -8.38
CA GLU A 92 -17.71 5.48 -8.90
C GLU A 92 -17.41 4.45 -7.80
N VAL A 93 -18.30 3.49 -7.63
CA VAL A 93 -18.11 2.32 -6.76
C VAL A 93 -17.83 1.12 -7.67
N PRO A 94 -16.59 0.68 -7.82
CA PRO A 94 -16.25 -0.41 -8.73
C PRO A 94 -16.91 -1.73 -8.30
N GLU A 95 -17.22 -2.57 -9.29
CA GLU A 95 -17.72 -3.91 -9.02
C GLU A 95 -16.65 -4.82 -8.44
N GLU A 96 -17.09 -5.81 -7.66
CA GLU A 96 -16.19 -6.84 -7.17
C GLU A 96 -15.64 -7.65 -8.35
N PRO A 97 -14.32 -7.92 -8.38
CA PRO A 97 -13.76 -8.78 -9.41
C PRO A 97 -14.40 -10.17 -9.43
N ALA A 98 -14.84 -10.65 -10.60
CA ALA A 98 -15.54 -11.91 -10.74
C ALA A 98 -14.71 -13.11 -10.23
N TRP A 99 -13.37 -13.02 -10.33
CA TRP A 99 -12.48 -14.07 -9.85
C TRP A 99 -12.45 -14.23 -8.31
N TYR A 100 -12.92 -13.22 -7.52
CA TYR A 100 -12.97 -13.33 -6.06
C TYR A 100 -13.84 -14.51 -5.57
N SER A 101 -14.91 -14.82 -6.30
CA SER A 101 -15.82 -15.91 -5.96
C SER A 101 -15.34 -17.30 -6.42
N ARG A 102 -14.26 -17.37 -7.21
CA ARG A 102 -13.71 -18.63 -7.72
C ARG A 102 -12.77 -19.29 -6.72
N LEU A 103 -12.58 -20.59 -6.91
CA LEU A 103 -11.59 -21.40 -6.20
C LEU A 103 -10.35 -21.59 -7.07
N THR A 104 -9.19 -21.64 -6.44
CA THR A 104 -7.95 -22.12 -7.09
C THR A 104 -8.04 -23.64 -7.37
N SER A 105 -7.11 -24.18 -8.14
CA SER A 105 -7.02 -25.62 -8.40
C SER A 105 -6.84 -26.45 -7.12
N SER A 106 -6.32 -25.85 -6.04
CA SER A 106 -6.23 -26.50 -4.72
C SER A 106 -7.50 -26.36 -3.87
N GLY A 107 -8.56 -25.69 -4.38
CA GLY A 107 -9.84 -25.52 -3.70
C GLY A 107 -9.88 -24.36 -2.71
N VAL A 108 -8.93 -23.44 -2.76
CA VAL A 108 -8.90 -22.24 -1.89
C VAL A 108 -9.61 -21.07 -2.59
N PRO A 109 -10.50 -20.32 -1.92
CA PRO A 109 -11.09 -19.12 -2.49
C PRO A 109 -10.00 -18.11 -2.92
N MET A 110 -10.05 -17.66 -4.18
CA MET A 110 -9.01 -16.80 -4.75
C MET A 110 -8.83 -15.50 -3.97
N CYS A 111 -9.92 -14.90 -3.46
CA CYS A 111 -9.88 -13.70 -2.61
C CYS A 111 -9.16 -13.90 -1.27
N ARG A 112 -8.89 -15.15 -0.84
CA ARG A 112 -8.07 -15.47 0.33
C ARG A 112 -6.59 -15.60 0.02
N ILE A 113 -6.22 -15.66 -1.26
CA ILE A 113 -4.84 -15.72 -1.73
C ILE A 113 -4.31 -14.31 -2.00
N GLY A 114 -5.05 -13.51 -2.76
CA GLY A 114 -4.68 -12.14 -3.07
C GLY A 114 -5.89 -11.25 -3.27
N VAL A 115 -5.71 -9.95 -3.12
CA VAL A 115 -6.79 -8.95 -3.26
C VAL A 115 -6.25 -7.71 -3.96
N LEU A 116 -7.07 -7.10 -4.81
CA LEU A 116 -6.76 -5.84 -5.45
C LEU A 116 -6.87 -4.67 -4.47
N GLN A 117 -6.05 -3.68 -4.71
CA GLN A 117 -6.02 -2.38 -4.03
C GLN A 117 -5.82 -1.33 -5.13
N GLY A 118 -6.91 -0.90 -5.77
CA GLY A 118 -6.83 -0.27 -7.08
C GLY A 118 -6.49 -1.30 -8.16
N ASN A 119 -5.43 -1.07 -8.94
CA ASN A 119 -4.93 -2.07 -9.91
C ASN A 119 -3.70 -2.85 -9.43
N TYR A 120 -3.42 -2.79 -8.16
CA TYR A 120 -2.32 -3.40 -7.45
C TYR A 120 -2.80 -4.68 -6.75
N LEU A 121 -2.20 -5.83 -7.07
CA LEU A 121 -2.50 -7.10 -6.40
C LEU A 121 -1.60 -7.28 -5.18
N GLY A 122 -2.17 -7.25 -3.99
CA GLY A 122 -1.47 -7.57 -2.75
C GLY A 122 -1.61 -9.05 -2.39
N VAL A 123 -0.49 -9.74 -2.12
CA VAL A 123 -0.45 -11.14 -1.70
C VAL A 123 0.46 -11.27 -0.49
N TYR A 124 -0.05 -11.78 0.62
CA TYR A 124 0.77 -12.04 1.80
C TYR A 124 1.31 -13.48 1.73
N VAL A 125 2.58 -13.64 1.38
CA VAL A 125 3.17 -14.96 1.06
C VAL A 125 3.84 -15.66 2.24
N SER A 126 4.14 -14.95 3.33
CA SER A 126 4.83 -15.52 4.49
C SER A 126 3.86 -16.07 5.55
N ASN A 127 4.38 -16.78 6.53
CA ASN A 127 3.66 -17.09 7.76
C ASN A 127 3.43 -15.81 8.59
N ALA A 128 2.67 -15.92 9.68
CA ALA A 128 2.50 -14.80 10.61
C ALA A 128 3.86 -14.28 11.09
N CYS A 129 3.99 -12.96 11.14
CA CYS A 129 5.19 -12.30 11.63
C CYS A 129 5.57 -12.83 13.03
N LEU A 130 6.84 -13.16 13.25
CA LEU A 130 7.35 -13.69 14.53
C LEU A 130 7.07 -12.78 15.72
N PHE A 131 6.94 -11.47 15.52
CA PHE A 131 6.58 -10.54 16.58
C PHE A 131 5.17 -10.80 17.16
N TRP A 132 4.28 -11.45 16.37
CA TRP A 132 2.99 -11.94 16.87
C TRP A 132 3.12 -13.17 17.76
N ALA A 133 4.03 -14.08 17.41
CA ALA A 133 4.24 -15.32 18.13
C ALA A 133 5.16 -15.17 19.35
N SER A 134 5.87 -14.05 19.50
CA SER A 134 6.79 -13.80 20.60
C SER A 134 6.09 -13.74 21.97
N LYS A 135 6.81 -14.09 23.03
CA LYS A 135 6.32 -14.01 24.43
C LYS A 135 7.28 -13.15 25.25
N PRO A 136 6.87 -11.96 25.75
CA PRO A 136 5.58 -11.32 25.49
C PRO A 136 5.40 -10.92 24.02
N PRO A 137 4.17 -10.69 23.54
CA PRO A 137 3.92 -10.23 22.17
C PRO A 137 4.61 -8.90 21.86
N ARG A 138 5.33 -8.86 20.74
CA ARG A 138 6.07 -7.67 20.26
C ARG A 138 5.57 -7.16 18.91
N ALA A 139 4.34 -7.54 18.55
CA ALA A 139 3.69 -7.07 17.31
C ALA A 139 3.53 -5.54 17.32
N CYS A 140 3.54 -4.95 16.12
CA CYS A 140 3.18 -3.54 15.95
C CYS A 140 1.74 -3.31 16.42
N ARG A 141 1.50 -2.26 17.21
CA ARG A 141 0.23 -2.02 17.90
C ARG A 141 -0.96 -1.74 16.98
N PHE A 142 -0.69 -1.26 15.78
CA PHE A 142 -1.69 -1.01 14.73
C PHE A 142 -1.94 -2.22 13.82
N CYS A 143 -1.10 -3.25 13.87
CA CYS A 143 -1.12 -4.38 12.93
C CYS A 143 -2.16 -5.43 13.34
N THR A 144 -2.88 -5.98 12.35
CA THR A 144 -3.87 -7.05 12.54
C THR A 144 -3.53 -8.35 11.79
N THR A 145 -2.35 -8.44 11.19
CA THR A 145 -1.91 -9.58 10.36
C THR A 145 -2.13 -10.93 11.07
N GLY A 146 -1.70 -11.06 12.32
CA GLY A 146 -1.83 -12.31 13.06
C GLY A 146 -3.27 -12.73 13.36
N LYS A 147 -4.23 -11.80 13.29
CA LYS A 147 -5.67 -12.07 13.48
C LYS A 147 -6.37 -12.42 12.17
N ASN A 148 -5.83 -11.97 11.05
CA ASN A 148 -6.43 -12.19 9.74
C ASN A 148 -6.02 -13.51 9.08
N LEU A 149 -4.81 -13.98 9.35
CA LEU A 149 -4.34 -15.27 8.84
C LEU A 149 -5.19 -16.42 9.38
N GLY A 150 -5.70 -17.24 8.48
CA GLY A 150 -6.63 -18.33 8.78
C GLY A 150 -8.11 -17.93 8.81
N VAL A 151 -8.43 -16.64 8.89
CA VAL A 151 -9.81 -16.11 8.88
C VAL A 151 -10.15 -15.58 7.48
N ASN A 152 -9.58 -14.45 7.11
CA ASN A 152 -9.84 -13.79 5.82
C ASN A 152 -8.72 -14.06 4.79
N GLU A 153 -7.59 -14.51 5.24
CA GLU A 153 -6.42 -14.77 4.42
C GLU A 153 -5.88 -16.18 4.66
N GLN A 154 -5.51 -16.87 3.59
CA GLN A 154 -4.92 -18.20 3.67
C GLN A 154 -3.56 -18.14 4.38
N PRO A 155 -3.35 -18.91 5.47
CA PRO A 155 -2.12 -18.78 6.27
C PRO A 155 -0.87 -19.32 5.59
N ARG A 156 -1.02 -20.29 4.72
CA ARG A 156 0.06 -20.85 3.90
C ARG A 156 -0.40 -20.87 2.45
N LYS A 157 0.27 -20.09 1.62
CA LYS A 157 -0.02 -20.04 0.19
C LYS A 157 0.95 -20.96 -0.55
N ASN A 158 0.42 -21.80 -1.40
CA ASN A 158 1.26 -22.53 -2.33
C ASN A 158 1.54 -21.67 -3.58
N LEU A 159 2.56 -22.06 -4.32
CA LEU A 159 3.04 -21.32 -5.48
C LEU A 159 1.98 -21.25 -6.58
N GLU A 160 1.31 -22.37 -6.87
CA GLU A 160 0.34 -22.47 -7.96
C GLU A 160 -0.89 -21.58 -7.69
N ASP A 161 -1.42 -21.58 -6.46
CA ASP A 161 -2.55 -20.71 -6.09
C ASP A 161 -2.22 -19.23 -6.31
N VAL A 162 -1.00 -18.80 -5.93
CA VAL A 162 -0.56 -17.41 -6.11
C VAL A 162 -0.46 -17.06 -7.60
N VAL A 163 0.07 -17.97 -8.42
CA VAL A 163 0.18 -17.75 -9.87
C VAL A 163 -1.20 -17.70 -10.52
N GLU A 164 -2.12 -18.61 -10.15
CA GLU A 164 -3.50 -18.60 -10.67
C GLU A 164 -4.22 -17.27 -10.36
N VAL A 165 -4.09 -16.79 -9.13
CA VAL A 165 -4.69 -15.52 -8.71
C VAL A 165 -4.04 -14.33 -9.42
N ALA A 166 -2.72 -14.33 -9.58
CA ALA A 166 -2.02 -13.26 -10.28
C ALA A 166 -2.39 -13.21 -11.78
N LEU A 167 -2.60 -14.38 -12.41
CA LEU A 167 -3.12 -14.48 -13.78
C LEU A 167 -4.54 -13.91 -13.88
N ALA A 168 -5.45 -14.31 -12.98
CA ALA A 168 -6.81 -13.80 -12.96
C ALA A 168 -6.85 -12.27 -12.75
N ALA A 169 -6.07 -11.75 -11.81
CA ALA A 169 -5.97 -10.31 -11.56
C ALA A 169 -5.44 -9.55 -12.79
N ARG A 170 -4.43 -10.09 -13.49
CA ARG A 170 -3.88 -9.50 -14.72
C ARG A 170 -4.90 -9.49 -15.86
N ASP A 171 -5.52 -10.65 -16.13
CA ASP A 171 -6.31 -10.86 -17.34
C ASP A 171 -7.73 -10.31 -17.25
N GLU A 172 -8.33 -10.32 -16.06
CA GLU A 172 -9.72 -9.91 -15.84
C GLU A 172 -9.83 -8.52 -15.21
N SER A 173 -8.87 -8.12 -14.38
CA SER A 173 -8.90 -6.82 -13.69
C SER A 173 -7.81 -5.86 -14.14
N GLY A 174 -6.98 -6.23 -15.11
CA GLY A 174 -5.95 -5.35 -15.67
C GLY A 174 -4.80 -5.03 -14.71
N SER A 175 -4.63 -5.80 -13.64
CA SER A 175 -3.53 -5.61 -12.68
C SER A 175 -2.18 -5.61 -13.39
N VAL A 176 -1.35 -4.63 -13.05
CA VAL A 176 0.00 -4.46 -13.64
C VAL A 176 1.11 -4.72 -12.64
N PHE A 177 0.77 -4.83 -11.36
CA PHE A 177 1.71 -4.93 -10.27
C PHE A 177 1.26 -5.98 -9.25
N THR A 178 2.11 -6.96 -8.99
CA THR A 178 1.91 -7.95 -7.91
C THR A 178 2.88 -7.65 -6.79
N HIS A 179 2.38 -7.39 -5.61
CA HIS A 179 3.18 -7.09 -4.43
C HIS A 179 3.11 -8.23 -3.41
N LEU A 180 4.27 -8.78 -3.10
CA LEU A 180 4.42 -9.87 -2.14
C LEU A 180 4.68 -9.27 -0.75
N ASN A 181 3.68 -9.32 0.10
CA ASN A 181 3.79 -8.85 1.48
C ASN A 181 4.35 -9.96 2.37
N THR A 182 5.20 -9.59 3.31
CA THR A 182 5.84 -10.52 4.24
C THR A 182 5.71 -10.07 5.69
N GLY A 183 5.95 -11.00 6.62
CA GLY A 183 6.22 -10.73 8.03
C GLY A 183 7.69 -10.94 8.35
N TYR A 184 8.14 -10.50 9.52
CA TYR A 184 9.49 -10.79 10.02
C TYR A 184 9.63 -12.26 10.43
N HIS A 185 10.64 -12.97 9.91
CA HIS A 185 10.82 -14.41 10.08
C HIS A 185 12.23 -14.86 10.49
N PHE A 186 13.10 -13.93 10.81
CA PHE A 186 14.44 -14.29 11.30
C PHE A 186 14.34 -14.72 12.76
N GLU A 187 14.45 -16.02 13.01
CA GLU A 187 14.52 -16.56 14.37
C GLU A 187 15.92 -16.41 14.95
N ASP A 188 16.94 -16.58 14.11
CA ASP A 188 18.35 -16.46 14.49
C ASP A 188 19.14 -15.95 13.27
N VAL A 189 19.58 -14.69 13.31
CA VAL A 189 20.36 -14.07 12.23
C VAL A 189 21.75 -14.70 12.07
N ASP A 190 22.23 -15.46 13.05
CA ASP A 190 23.52 -16.14 12.98
C ASP A 190 23.41 -17.55 12.43
N LYS A 191 22.21 -18.14 12.40
CA LYS A 191 21.94 -19.40 11.75
C LYS A 191 21.48 -19.15 10.32
N LEU A 192 22.39 -19.30 9.38
CA LEU A 192 22.12 -19.28 7.93
C LEU A 192 21.32 -20.54 7.53
N GLU A 193 20.08 -20.64 7.96
CA GLU A 193 19.16 -21.62 7.38
C GLU A 193 18.86 -21.24 5.93
N PRO A 194 18.76 -22.19 5.01
CA PRO A 194 18.72 -21.90 3.56
C PRO A 194 17.47 -21.15 3.09
N ILE A 195 16.40 -21.07 3.88
CA ILE A 195 15.17 -20.34 3.52
C ILE A 195 14.58 -19.69 4.76
N HIS A 196 14.91 -18.45 5.01
CA HIS A 196 14.22 -17.62 5.98
C HIS A 196 14.10 -16.18 5.48
N GLY A 197 13.19 -15.42 6.09
CA GLY A 197 13.00 -14.02 5.78
C GLY A 197 12.68 -13.77 4.31
N LEU A 198 13.49 -12.95 3.68
CA LEU A 198 13.25 -12.46 2.31
C LEU A 198 13.28 -13.58 1.26
N ARG A 199 14.13 -14.56 1.42
CA ARG A 199 14.28 -15.65 0.44
C ARG A 199 13.03 -16.51 0.28
N GLN A 200 12.10 -16.49 1.24
CA GLN A 200 10.80 -17.14 1.07
C GLN A 200 10.01 -16.57 -0.12
N CYS A 201 10.27 -15.31 -0.51
CA CYS A 201 9.62 -14.68 -1.65
C CYS A 201 10.20 -15.12 -2.99
N GLU A 202 11.45 -15.61 -3.04
CA GLU A 202 12.16 -15.90 -4.29
C GLU A 202 11.40 -16.85 -5.24
N PRO A 203 10.85 -18.00 -4.79
CA PRO A 203 10.08 -18.88 -5.67
C PRO A 203 8.85 -18.19 -6.30
N PHE A 204 8.16 -17.36 -5.52
CA PHE A 204 6.99 -16.61 -5.99
C PHE A 204 7.39 -15.52 -7.00
N VAL A 205 8.45 -14.77 -6.71
CA VAL A 205 8.98 -13.75 -7.63
C VAL A 205 9.34 -14.37 -8.97
N ARG A 206 10.08 -15.48 -8.95
CA ARG A 206 10.49 -16.21 -10.15
C ARG A 206 9.29 -16.72 -10.96
N ALA A 207 8.37 -17.41 -10.32
CA ALA A 207 7.18 -17.95 -11.00
C ALA A 207 6.26 -16.86 -11.57
N ILE A 208 6.05 -15.74 -10.84
CA ILE A 208 5.27 -14.61 -11.35
C ILE A 208 6.01 -13.98 -12.54
N ARG A 209 7.33 -13.82 -12.49
CA ARG A 209 8.13 -13.27 -13.59
C ARG A 209 8.02 -14.13 -14.85
N GLU A 210 8.11 -15.43 -14.70
CA GLU A 210 8.10 -16.39 -15.81
C GLU A 210 6.69 -16.60 -16.41
N ARG A 211 5.67 -16.66 -15.56
CA ARG A 211 4.34 -17.14 -15.96
C ARG A 211 3.28 -16.04 -16.04
N VAL A 212 3.41 -14.97 -15.27
CA VAL A 212 2.43 -13.88 -15.19
C VAL A 212 2.93 -12.63 -15.90
N GLY A 213 4.15 -12.18 -15.60
CA GLY A 213 4.68 -10.89 -16.01
C GLY A 213 4.22 -9.74 -15.09
N GLY A 214 4.24 -8.51 -15.61
CA GLY A 214 3.94 -7.32 -14.82
C GLY A 214 5.14 -6.85 -13.99
N PHE A 215 4.91 -5.89 -13.10
CA PHE A 215 5.88 -5.46 -12.10
C PHE A 215 5.71 -6.30 -10.83
N ILE A 216 6.81 -6.57 -10.15
CA ILE A 216 6.83 -7.38 -8.94
C ILE A 216 7.48 -6.58 -7.82
N GLY A 217 6.72 -6.32 -6.76
CA GLY A 217 7.20 -5.71 -5.53
C GLY A 217 7.35 -6.73 -4.41
N VAL A 218 8.25 -6.47 -3.50
CA VAL A 218 8.44 -7.26 -2.28
C VAL A 218 8.49 -6.31 -1.09
N GLN A 219 7.60 -6.51 -0.12
CA GLN A 219 7.72 -5.88 1.18
C GLN A 219 8.86 -6.56 1.92
N ALA A 220 9.96 -5.84 2.08
CA ALA A 220 11.20 -6.35 2.63
C ALA A 220 11.43 -5.88 4.08
N PHE A 221 12.24 -6.62 4.79
CA PHE A 221 12.77 -6.22 6.09
C PHE A 221 14.25 -5.87 5.97
N PRO A 222 14.75 -4.97 6.83
CA PRO A 222 16.17 -4.80 6.99
C PRO A 222 16.85 -6.11 7.42
N VAL A 223 17.92 -6.46 6.74
CA VAL A 223 18.80 -7.57 7.13
C VAL A 223 20.19 -7.02 7.44
N PRO A 224 21.00 -7.70 8.23
CA PRO A 224 22.41 -7.34 8.40
C PRO A 224 23.13 -7.24 7.05
N GLU A 225 24.11 -6.35 6.91
CA GLU A 225 24.78 -6.09 5.62
C GLU A 225 25.40 -7.35 5.00
N ARG A 226 25.90 -8.30 5.83
CA ARG A 226 26.38 -9.60 5.35
C ARG A 226 25.32 -10.44 4.61
N LEU A 227 24.05 -10.11 4.78
CA LEU A 227 22.91 -10.78 4.13
C LEU A 227 22.28 -9.95 2.99
N PHE A 228 22.90 -8.85 2.58
CA PHE A 228 22.39 -8.05 1.45
C PHE A 228 22.33 -8.82 0.13
N CYS A 229 23.07 -9.94 0.03
CA CYS A 229 22.92 -10.88 -1.08
C CYS A 229 21.50 -11.47 -1.19
N GLU A 230 20.66 -11.43 -0.15
CA GLU A 230 19.26 -11.84 -0.23
C GLU A 230 18.42 -10.86 -1.08
N TYR A 231 18.72 -9.55 -1.02
CA TYR A 231 18.12 -8.58 -1.93
C TYR A 231 18.58 -8.81 -3.36
N ASP A 232 19.88 -9.08 -3.57
CA ASP A 232 20.43 -9.38 -4.90
C ASP A 232 19.75 -10.62 -5.51
N ALA A 233 19.55 -11.69 -4.73
CA ALA A 233 18.86 -12.89 -5.18
C ALA A 233 17.40 -12.63 -5.61
N LEU A 234 16.68 -11.75 -4.88
CA LEU A 234 15.32 -11.35 -5.28
C LEU A 234 15.32 -10.50 -6.55
N ILE A 235 16.29 -9.60 -6.72
CA ILE A 235 16.46 -8.81 -7.94
C ILE A 235 16.74 -9.73 -9.14
N GLU A 236 17.64 -10.70 -8.98
CA GLU A 236 17.96 -11.70 -10.00
C GLU A 236 16.76 -12.59 -10.35
N ALA A 237 15.94 -12.94 -9.35
CA ALA A 237 14.67 -13.65 -9.56
C ALA A 237 13.64 -12.82 -10.34
N GLY A 238 13.79 -11.50 -10.37
CA GLY A 238 12.95 -10.59 -11.16
C GLY A 238 12.14 -9.58 -10.34
N ALA A 239 12.43 -9.36 -9.06
CA ALA A 239 11.83 -8.27 -8.30
C ALA A 239 12.16 -6.91 -8.92
N ASP A 240 11.17 -6.05 -9.03
CA ASP A 240 11.27 -4.71 -9.61
C ASP A 240 11.27 -3.61 -8.55
N HIS A 241 10.76 -3.93 -7.38
CA HIS A 241 10.52 -2.96 -6.32
C HIS A 241 10.69 -3.59 -4.95
N PHE A 242 11.26 -2.82 -4.02
CA PHE A 242 11.22 -3.12 -2.59
C PHE A 242 10.48 -2.03 -1.83
N SER A 243 9.61 -2.43 -0.92
CA SER A 243 9.02 -1.54 0.08
C SER A 243 9.51 -1.90 1.48
N PHE A 244 9.81 -0.89 2.28
CA PHE A 244 10.29 -1.03 3.64
C PHE A 244 9.36 -0.32 4.60
N CYS A 245 8.61 -1.07 5.42
CA CYS A 245 7.71 -0.53 6.43
C CYS A 245 8.51 0.06 7.60
N TYR A 246 9.00 1.28 7.41
CA TYR A 246 9.77 2.04 8.40
C TYR A 246 8.89 2.52 9.56
N GLU A 247 7.68 2.93 9.28
CA GLU A 247 6.54 3.30 10.11
C GLU A 247 6.66 4.69 10.76
N PHE A 248 7.69 4.99 11.56
CA PHE A 248 7.78 6.24 12.34
C PHE A 248 9.22 6.77 12.40
N GLU A 249 9.36 8.08 12.29
CA GLU A 249 10.64 8.78 12.45
C GLU A 249 10.93 9.09 13.92
N ASP A 250 9.91 9.40 14.73
CA ASP A 250 10.07 9.65 16.15
C ASP A 250 10.49 8.40 16.90
N PRO A 251 11.70 8.35 17.53
CA PRO A 251 12.22 7.14 18.14
C PRO A 251 11.35 6.61 19.30
N GLU A 252 10.70 7.48 20.07
CA GLU A 252 9.85 7.09 21.19
C GLU A 252 8.57 6.46 20.66
N THR A 253 7.96 7.04 19.64
CA THR A 253 6.79 6.50 18.95
C THR A 253 7.12 5.17 18.30
N PHE A 254 8.26 5.07 17.60
CA PHE A 254 8.73 3.82 16.99
C PHE A 254 8.89 2.71 18.02
N ALA A 255 9.58 2.96 19.14
CA ALA A 255 9.78 1.98 20.19
C ALA A 255 8.45 1.55 20.86
N ARG A 256 7.56 2.49 21.10
CA ARG A 256 6.26 2.26 21.74
C ARG A 256 5.29 1.49 20.85
N LEU A 257 5.22 1.83 19.55
CA LEU A 257 4.24 1.26 18.62
C LEU A 257 4.76 0.05 17.82
N CYS A 258 6.06 -0.07 17.66
CA CYS A 258 6.73 -1.16 16.93
C CYS A 258 7.81 -1.84 17.78
N PRO A 259 7.49 -2.36 18.99
CA PRO A 259 8.50 -2.85 19.94
C PRO A 259 9.42 -3.92 19.34
N GLY A 260 8.88 -4.87 18.59
CA GLY A 260 9.68 -5.90 17.94
C GLY A 260 10.65 -5.35 16.90
N LYS A 261 10.22 -4.39 16.09
CA LYS A 261 11.10 -3.72 15.11
C LYS A 261 12.17 -2.89 15.81
N ALA A 262 11.81 -2.16 16.86
CA ALA A 262 12.74 -1.32 17.60
C ALA A 262 13.86 -2.13 18.26
N GLU A 263 13.52 -3.24 18.92
CA GLU A 263 14.48 -4.11 19.59
C GLU A 263 15.36 -4.90 18.64
N THR A 264 14.83 -5.31 17.48
CA THR A 264 15.50 -6.28 16.59
C THR A 264 16.17 -5.62 15.40
N LEU A 265 15.53 -4.61 14.79
CA LEU A 265 15.96 -4.02 13.52
C LEU A 265 16.57 -2.63 13.69
N GLY A 266 16.01 -1.83 14.60
CA GLY A 266 16.35 -0.42 14.74
C GLY A 266 15.99 0.40 13.49
N GLN A 267 15.92 1.73 13.64
CA GLN A 267 15.54 2.62 12.53
C GLN A 267 16.62 2.68 11.44
N GLU A 268 17.89 2.74 11.82
CA GLU A 268 19.02 2.85 10.88
C GLU A 268 19.15 1.64 9.94
N GLY A 269 18.69 0.47 10.36
CA GLY A 269 18.65 -0.72 9.51
C GLY A 269 17.81 -0.52 8.26
N PHE A 270 16.68 0.19 8.39
CA PHE A 270 15.80 0.49 7.26
C PHE A 270 16.47 1.41 6.23
N PHE A 271 17.18 2.44 6.67
CA PHE A 271 17.87 3.36 5.75
C PHE A 271 19.01 2.69 5.01
N ARG A 272 19.84 1.89 5.69
CA ARG A 272 20.90 1.11 5.02
C ARG A 272 20.34 0.16 3.97
N ALA A 273 19.21 -0.49 4.26
CA ALA A 273 18.55 -1.38 3.30
C ALA A 273 17.98 -0.62 2.11
N MET A 274 17.32 0.53 2.35
CA MET A 274 16.82 1.41 1.28
C MET A 274 17.94 1.94 0.40
N GLU A 275 19.01 2.48 0.97
CA GLU A 275 20.19 2.98 0.24
C GLU A 275 20.81 1.89 -0.64
N TYR A 276 21.02 0.69 -0.08
CA TYR A 276 21.58 -0.42 -0.84
C TYR A 276 20.70 -0.82 -2.03
N THR A 277 19.42 -1.03 -1.78
CA THR A 277 18.49 -1.50 -2.81
C THR A 277 18.18 -0.40 -3.84
N ALA A 278 18.10 0.88 -3.43
CA ALA A 278 17.94 2.01 -4.34
C ALA A 278 19.15 2.17 -5.27
N LYS A 279 20.37 1.96 -4.76
CA LYS A 279 21.59 1.96 -5.59
C LYS A 279 21.59 0.84 -6.63
N LYS A 280 21.00 -0.33 -6.32
CA LYS A 280 20.91 -1.48 -7.23
C LYS A 280 19.82 -1.32 -8.29
N LEU A 281 18.64 -0.85 -7.89
CA LEU A 281 17.44 -0.80 -8.75
C LEU A 281 17.27 0.53 -9.48
N GLY A 282 17.83 1.60 -8.95
CA GLY A 282 17.66 2.96 -9.48
C GLY A 282 16.43 3.70 -8.94
N PRO A 283 16.24 4.97 -9.36
CA PRO A 283 15.20 5.85 -8.84
C PRO A 283 13.78 5.31 -9.05
N GLY A 284 12.90 5.52 -8.05
CA GLY A 284 11.49 5.13 -8.10
C GLY A 284 11.24 3.62 -7.97
N ARG A 285 12.25 2.86 -7.55
CA ARG A 285 12.17 1.39 -7.41
C ARG A 285 12.22 0.91 -5.96
N VAL A 286 12.36 1.80 -5.01
CA VAL A 286 12.38 1.49 -3.58
C VAL A 286 11.50 2.49 -2.86
N SER A 287 10.69 2.04 -1.91
CA SER A 287 9.89 2.89 -1.04
C SER A 287 10.18 2.67 0.43
N GLY A 288 10.09 3.75 1.21
CA GLY A 288 9.95 3.71 2.66
C GLY A 288 8.52 4.04 3.05
N GLU A 289 7.89 3.20 3.86
CA GLU A 289 6.51 3.37 4.28
C GLU A 289 6.45 4.01 5.67
N ILE A 290 5.65 5.08 5.80
CA ILE A 290 5.40 5.84 7.04
C ILE A 290 3.91 5.81 7.34
N ILE A 291 3.56 5.73 8.63
CA ILE A 291 2.20 5.93 9.13
C ILE A 291 2.08 7.33 9.72
N ALA A 292 1.37 8.21 9.02
CA ALA A 292 1.10 9.57 9.48
C ALA A 292 -0.09 9.62 10.46
N GLY A 293 0.00 10.47 11.48
CA GLY A 293 -1.08 10.74 12.43
C GLY A 293 -0.93 10.07 13.79
N LEU A 294 0.15 9.33 14.06
CA LEU A 294 0.47 8.74 15.36
C LEU A 294 1.74 9.32 16.01
N GLU A 295 2.49 10.08 15.26
CA GLU A 295 3.66 10.84 15.73
C GLU A 295 3.48 12.35 15.44
N PRO A 296 4.31 13.25 15.99
CA PRO A 296 4.27 14.66 15.63
C PRO A 296 4.47 14.86 14.11
N ILE A 297 3.68 15.75 13.50
CA ILE A 297 3.71 16.02 12.05
C ILE A 297 5.12 16.33 11.54
N GLU A 298 5.87 17.12 12.32
CA GLU A 298 7.24 17.50 11.94
C GLU A 298 8.19 16.28 11.98
N ALA A 299 7.90 15.24 12.78
CA ALA A 299 8.63 13.99 12.72
C ALA A 299 8.32 13.25 11.43
N THR A 300 7.03 13.11 11.08
CA THR A 300 6.62 12.48 9.80
C THR A 300 7.28 13.18 8.60
N LYS A 301 7.31 14.52 8.57
CA LYS A 301 7.99 15.27 7.49
C LYS A 301 9.49 14.98 7.45
N ARG A 302 10.18 14.95 8.60
CA ARG A 302 11.60 14.55 8.63
C ARG A 302 11.81 13.13 8.13
N GLY A 303 10.91 12.19 8.45
CA GLY A 303 10.94 10.83 7.94
C GLY A 303 10.81 10.77 6.41
N ILE A 304 9.91 11.58 5.84
CA ILE A 304 9.79 11.77 4.38
C ILE A 304 11.14 12.22 3.81
N ASP A 305 11.75 13.27 4.37
CA ASP A 305 13.02 13.81 3.89
C ASP A 305 14.17 12.79 3.98
N ARG A 306 14.21 11.99 5.07
CA ARG A 306 15.23 10.93 5.23
C ARG A 306 15.07 9.80 4.22
N ILE A 307 13.83 9.38 3.92
CA ILE A 307 13.56 8.36 2.90
C ILE A 307 14.03 8.86 1.54
N VAL A 308 13.71 10.09 1.20
CA VAL A 308 14.17 10.74 -0.05
C VAL A 308 15.69 10.79 -0.11
N ALA A 309 16.36 11.17 0.98
CA ALA A 309 17.81 11.20 1.07
C ALA A 309 18.47 9.83 0.90
N ALA A 310 17.80 8.74 1.30
CA ALA A 310 18.24 7.36 1.05
C ALA A 310 18.05 6.90 -0.40
N GLY A 311 17.52 7.75 -1.28
CA GLY A 311 17.25 7.42 -2.69
C GLY A 311 15.95 6.64 -2.92
N ALA A 312 15.11 6.52 -1.90
CA ALA A 312 13.80 5.89 -1.97
C ALA A 312 12.67 6.93 -2.10
N PHE A 313 11.49 6.53 -2.54
CA PHE A 313 10.34 7.41 -2.47
C PHE A 313 9.49 7.12 -1.22
N PRO A 314 8.98 8.15 -0.56
CA PRO A 314 8.13 7.94 0.61
C PRO A 314 6.73 7.49 0.20
N THR A 315 6.22 6.46 0.87
CA THR A 315 4.82 6.03 0.83
C THR A 315 4.20 6.36 2.18
N VAL A 316 3.26 7.29 2.21
CA VAL A 316 2.66 7.77 3.45
C VAL A 316 1.25 7.22 3.59
N CYS A 317 1.05 6.37 4.60
CA CYS A 317 -0.24 5.83 4.98
C CYS A 317 -0.88 6.72 6.04
N ILE A 318 -2.12 7.13 5.87
CA ILE A 318 -2.88 7.76 6.96
C ILE A 318 -3.25 6.68 7.98
N PHE A 319 -2.96 6.92 9.26
CA PHE A 319 -3.32 5.98 10.32
C PHE A 319 -4.82 5.68 10.31
N ARG A 320 -5.14 4.40 10.33
CA ARG A 320 -6.52 3.90 10.45
C ARG A 320 -6.65 3.11 11.74
N PRO A 321 -7.56 3.48 12.66
CA PRO A 321 -7.93 2.71 13.85
C PRO A 321 -8.62 1.40 13.43
N THR A 322 -7.81 0.40 13.03
CA THR A 322 -8.31 -0.86 12.46
C THR A 322 -8.88 -1.76 13.54
N ILE A 323 -10.05 -2.34 13.32
CA ILE A 323 -10.73 -3.27 14.23
C ILE A 323 -9.80 -4.46 14.55
N GLY A 324 -9.67 -4.74 15.84
CA GLY A 324 -8.83 -5.81 16.37
C GLY A 324 -7.37 -5.43 16.57
N SER A 325 -6.90 -4.23 16.22
CA SER A 325 -5.60 -3.72 16.64
C SER A 325 -5.63 -3.21 18.08
N ASP A 326 -4.46 -3.01 18.70
CA ASP A 326 -4.39 -2.36 20.01
C ASP A 326 -4.84 -0.90 19.97
N LEU A 327 -4.92 -0.32 18.77
CA LEU A 327 -5.28 1.07 18.51
C LEU A 327 -6.68 1.23 17.87
N GLU A 328 -7.54 0.21 17.93
CA GLU A 328 -8.88 0.26 17.30
C GLU A 328 -9.79 1.38 17.84
N ASN A 329 -9.52 1.85 19.06
CA ASN A 329 -10.27 2.93 19.71
C ASN A 329 -9.47 4.25 19.74
N ALA A 330 -8.32 4.33 19.08
CA ALA A 330 -7.57 5.58 18.99
C ALA A 330 -8.31 6.58 18.07
N PRO A 331 -8.17 7.90 18.32
CA PRO A 331 -8.77 8.88 17.42
C PRO A 331 -8.11 8.81 16.04
N PRO A 332 -8.88 8.98 14.95
CA PRO A 332 -8.31 9.12 13.63
C PRO A 332 -7.54 10.44 13.50
N PRO A 333 -6.61 10.54 12.52
CA PRO A 333 -5.84 11.75 12.28
C PRO A 333 -6.72 12.95 11.86
N ASP A 334 -6.24 14.16 12.14
CA ASP A 334 -6.87 15.37 11.64
C ASP A 334 -6.59 15.58 10.13
N PRO A 335 -7.63 15.74 9.28
CA PRO A 335 -7.45 15.91 7.84
C PRO A 335 -6.59 17.11 7.45
N LYS A 336 -6.69 18.23 8.21
CA LYS A 336 -5.92 19.42 7.93
C LYS A 336 -4.42 19.19 8.16
N ALA A 337 -4.10 18.47 9.23
CA ALA A 337 -2.72 18.08 9.53
C ALA A 337 -2.18 17.11 8.45
N MET A 338 -3.00 16.16 7.99
CA MET A 338 -2.61 15.24 6.91
C MET A 338 -2.38 16.00 5.59
N ARG A 339 -3.22 16.97 5.26
CA ARG A 339 -3.01 17.82 4.10
C ARG A 339 -1.62 18.49 4.10
N ASP A 340 -1.16 18.96 5.24
CA ASP A 340 0.17 19.58 5.37
C ASP A 340 1.31 18.55 5.16
N VAL A 341 1.14 17.33 5.66
CA VAL A 341 2.08 16.21 5.42
C VAL A 341 2.15 15.88 3.92
N PHE A 342 1.00 15.76 3.25
CA PHE A 342 0.95 15.41 1.84
C PHE A 342 1.40 16.54 0.90
N ALA A 343 1.23 17.79 1.28
CA ALA A 343 1.84 18.92 0.58
C ALA A 343 3.37 18.83 0.65
N HIS A 344 3.93 18.53 1.84
CA HIS A 344 5.37 18.31 2.02
C HIS A 344 5.88 17.10 1.23
N LEU A 345 5.11 16.00 1.19
CA LEU A 345 5.43 14.80 0.40
C LEU A 345 5.69 15.14 -1.07
N TRP A 346 4.81 15.96 -1.68
CA TRP A 346 4.99 16.41 -3.06
C TRP A 346 6.26 17.23 -3.24
N GLU A 347 6.48 18.20 -2.33
CA GLU A 347 7.64 19.08 -2.41
C GLU A 347 8.95 18.29 -2.28
N ALA A 348 9.04 17.36 -1.33
CA ALA A 348 10.20 16.50 -1.15
C ALA A 348 10.48 15.63 -2.38
N CYS A 349 9.46 15.00 -2.96
CA CYS A 349 9.61 14.19 -4.17
C CYS A 349 10.05 15.05 -5.38
N ARG A 350 9.49 16.24 -5.53
CA ARG A 350 9.87 17.18 -6.59
C ARG A 350 11.31 17.63 -6.45
N ASP A 351 11.71 18.03 -5.25
CA ASP A 351 13.03 18.62 -4.99
C ASP A 351 14.15 17.58 -5.14
N ALA A 352 13.84 16.32 -4.86
CA ALA A 352 14.71 15.18 -5.15
C ALA A 352 14.57 14.61 -6.58
N ASP A 353 13.74 15.22 -7.43
CA ASP A 353 13.55 14.82 -8.82
C ASP A 353 13.11 13.35 -9.01
N LEU A 354 12.36 12.80 -8.04
CA LEU A 354 11.89 11.42 -8.05
C LEU A 354 10.82 11.19 -9.15
N PRO A 355 10.83 10.06 -9.86
CA PRO A 355 9.90 9.79 -10.96
C PRO A 355 8.53 9.25 -10.46
N VAL A 356 7.83 10.03 -9.61
CA VAL A 356 6.54 9.62 -9.05
C VAL A 356 5.44 9.56 -10.11
N GLY A 357 4.53 8.58 -10.01
CA GLY A 357 3.39 8.41 -10.92
C GLY A 357 3.77 8.18 -12.39
N VAL A 358 4.99 7.71 -12.68
CA VAL A 358 5.41 7.38 -14.04
C VAL A 358 4.86 6.05 -14.52
N LEU A 359 4.79 5.07 -13.63
CA LEU A 359 4.16 3.77 -13.92
C LEU A 359 2.65 3.83 -13.64
N PRO A 360 1.82 3.09 -14.40
CA PRO A 360 0.37 3.09 -14.24
C PRO A 360 -0.06 2.17 -13.07
N ILE A 361 0.49 2.41 -11.89
CA ILE A 361 0.20 1.66 -10.67
C ILE A 361 -0.69 2.54 -9.80
N GLU A 362 -1.90 2.05 -9.50
CA GLU A 362 -2.87 2.70 -8.65
C GLU A 362 -2.99 1.90 -7.35
N VAL A 363 -2.80 2.56 -6.21
CA VAL A 363 -2.87 1.94 -4.88
C VAL A 363 -3.93 2.64 -4.05
N SER A 364 -5.04 1.98 -3.80
CA SER A 364 -6.19 2.58 -3.10
C SER A 364 -6.03 2.72 -1.59
N LEU A 365 -4.92 2.26 -1.01
CA LEU A 365 -4.69 2.29 0.44
C LEU A 365 -3.89 3.51 0.92
N VAL A 366 -3.36 4.29 0.02
CA VAL A 366 -2.48 5.43 0.32
C VAL A 366 -2.80 6.59 -0.61
N VAL A 367 -2.61 7.81 -0.13
CA VAL A 367 -2.58 8.99 -0.99
C VAL A 367 -1.27 8.97 -1.75
N GLN A 368 -1.33 8.78 -3.06
CA GLN A 368 -0.12 8.64 -3.88
C GLN A 368 0.57 10.00 -4.09
N ALA A 369 1.90 10.02 -4.10
CA ALA A 369 2.68 11.25 -4.18
C ALA A 369 2.32 12.13 -5.40
N GLU A 370 2.00 11.55 -6.56
CA GLU A 370 1.59 12.31 -7.75
C GLU A 370 0.20 12.95 -7.64
N GLU A 371 -0.66 12.42 -6.78
CA GLU A 371 -2.00 12.97 -6.52
C GLU A 371 -1.88 14.24 -5.71
N THR A 372 -0.94 14.30 -4.76
CA THR A 372 -0.75 15.43 -3.83
C THR A 372 -0.27 16.71 -4.51
N ARG A 373 0.01 16.65 -5.83
CA ARG A 373 0.37 17.80 -6.67
C ARG A 373 -0.61 18.97 -6.53
N ASP A 374 -1.89 18.68 -6.37
CA ASP A 374 -2.94 19.70 -6.34
C ASP A 374 -3.16 20.30 -4.93
N LEU A 375 -2.38 19.88 -3.95
CA LEU A 375 -2.32 20.49 -2.61
C LEU A 375 -1.39 21.71 -2.55
N VAL A 376 -0.50 21.86 -3.53
CA VAL A 376 0.50 22.93 -3.57
C VAL A 376 0.23 23.93 -4.69
N LYS A 377 0.59 25.19 -4.46
CA LYS A 377 0.46 26.23 -5.49
C LYS A 377 1.44 25.96 -6.64
N PRO A 378 0.98 26.09 -7.92
CA PRO A 378 1.87 25.95 -9.07
C PRO A 378 2.98 26.99 -9.08
N THR A 379 4.23 26.53 -9.20
CA THR A 379 5.42 27.34 -9.44
C THR A 379 6.01 27.01 -10.81
N PHE A 380 6.98 27.78 -11.29
CA PHE A 380 7.70 27.45 -12.52
C PHE A 380 8.40 26.09 -12.38
N GLY A 381 9.08 25.85 -11.26
CA GLY A 381 9.77 24.57 -11.00
C GLY A 381 8.80 23.38 -10.98
N SER A 382 7.61 23.52 -10.36
CA SER A 382 6.62 22.45 -10.34
C SER A 382 6.07 22.15 -11.75
N ARG A 383 5.87 23.14 -12.60
CA ARG A 383 5.45 22.94 -14.00
C ARG A 383 6.51 22.21 -14.81
N LEU A 384 7.79 22.55 -14.62
CA LEU A 384 8.89 21.85 -15.29
C LEU A 384 8.95 20.38 -14.88
N TYR A 385 8.81 20.13 -13.59
CA TYR A 385 8.74 18.76 -13.06
C TYR A 385 7.51 17.99 -13.60
N ASP A 386 6.32 18.60 -13.65
CA ASP A 386 5.12 18.02 -14.24
C ASP A 386 5.35 17.62 -15.73
N TRP A 387 6.04 18.47 -16.50
CA TRP A 387 6.40 18.18 -17.90
C TRP A 387 7.39 17.03 -18.02
N LYS A 388 8.39 16.99 -17.14
CA LYS A 388 9.32 15.86 -17.06
C LYS A 388 8.60 14.55 -16.79
N LEU A 389 7.71 14.51 -15.78
CA LEU A 389 6.94 13.33 -15.46
C LEU A 389 6.04 12.90 -16.63
N ALA A 390 5.41 13.84 -17.32
CA ALA A 390 4.60 13.56 -18.51
C ALA A 390 5.45 12.94 -19.63
N ALA A 391 6.63 13.46 -19.89
CA ALA A 391 7.57 12.90 -20.86
C ALA A 391 8.03 11.49 -20.46
N LEU A 392 8.38 11.28 -19.20
CA LEU A 392 8.78 9.96 -18.69
C LEU A 392 7.65 8.93 -18.82
N ARG A 393 6.39 9.30 -18.59
CA ARG A 393 5.23 8.42 -18.83
C ARG A 393 5.15 7.95 -20.27
N GLN A 394 5.40 8.83 -21.24
CA GLN A 394 5.38 8.44 -22.66
C GLN A 394 6.53 7.47 -22.99
N VAL A 395 7.73 7.75 -22.48
CA VAL A 395 8.89 6.87 -22.68
C VAL A 395 8.70 5.52 -21.97
N ALA A 396 8.04 5.49 -20.83
CA ALA A 396 7.79 4.26 -20.07
C ALA A 396 6.73 3.33 -20.71
N ARG A 397 5.84 3.84 -21.57
CA ARG A 397 4.75 3.02 -22.18
C ARG A 397 5.23 1.72 -22.84
N PRO A 398 6.22 1.71 -23.75
CA PRO A 398 6.70 0.47 -24.36
C PRO A 398 7.35 -0.46 -23.34
N TYR A 399 8.02 0.08 -22.32
CA TYR A 399 8.58 -0.69 -21.24
C TYR A 399 7.48 -1.38 -20.39
N VAL A 400 6.40 -0.66 -20.06
CA VAL A 400 5.24 -1.21 -19.37
C VAL A 400 4.59 -2.33 -20.18
N ALA A 401 4.40 -2.10 -21.49
CA ALA A 401 3.83 -3.10 -22.39
C ALA A 401 4.71 -4.36 -22.49
N TRP A 402 6.02 -4.18 -22.51
CA TRP A 402 6.98 -5.30 -22.50
C TRP A 402 6.96 -6.05 -21.15
N LYS A 403 6.93 -5.32 -20.03
CA LYS A 403 6.88 -5.91 -18.69
C LYS A 403 5.63 -6.76 -18.44
N ARG A 404 4.51 -6.41 -19.03
CA ARG A 404 3.26 -7.18 -18.94
C ARG A 404 3.35 -8.58 -19.54
N ARG A 405 4.36 -8.87 -20.35
CA ARG A 405 4.53 -10.19 -20.96
C ARG A 405 5.27 -11.11 -19.99
N PRO A 406 4.83 -12.38 -19.85
CA PRO A 406 5.60 -13.37 -19.13
C PRO A 406 6.95 -13.54 -19.84
N ARG A 407 7.99 -13.83 -19.08
CA ARG A 407 9.28 -14.21 -19.63
C ARG A 407 9.32 -15.72 -19.68
N ALA A 408 9.09 -16.30 -20.85
CA ALA A 408 9.40 -17.71 -21.03
C ALA A 408 10.86 -17.97 -20.61
N ALA A 409 11.07 -19.03 -19.86
CA ALA A 409 12.37 -19.49 -19.38
C ALA A 409 13.31 -19.77 -20.57
#